data_bee404ebdeba696f15db67a5c79c5f0b
#
_entry.id   bee404ebdeba696f15db67a5c79c5f0b
#
_cell.length_a   1.000
_cell.length_b   1.000
_cell.length_c   1.000
_cell.angle_alpha   90.00
_cell.angle_beta   90.00
_cell.angle_gamma   90.00
#
_symmetry.space_group_name_H-M   'P 1'
#
loop_
_entity.id
_entity.type
_entity.pdbx_description
1 polymer ?
#
loop_
_entity_poly.entity_id
_entity_poly.type
_entity_poly.pdbx_seq_one_letter_code
_entity_poly.pdbx_strand_id
1 'polypeptide(L)'
;DSLHAHVHYTTDGNDPTADSPEYTGEPISIFYSSVLKARAFADGILPSPMAVASYLLGISHTTPVLSVVTDQTNLYGANGIFDNWAFDWERNAYVEYFDSTQQLIFSQQAGMQIDGGAGGSRAHPQHSFRIELDHAVLGEGPIEYPLIPNKPDRTTYSNFYLRNGSNQYLVLPYKDACQLESMGGEINSYYSGWR
;
A
#
# COMPACT_ATOMS: atom_id res chain seq x y z
N ASP A 1 20.47 -13.25 -26.37
CA ASP A 1 20.43 -14.58 -25.77
C ASP A 1 19.29 -14.58 -24.78
N SER A 2 18.23 -15.28 -25.16
CA SER A 2 17.08 -15.42 -24.28
C SER A 2 17.48 -16.35 -23.13
N LEU A 3 17.81 -15.75 -22.00
CA LEU A 3 17.72 -16.45 -20.73
C LEU A 3 16.33 -17.09 -20.70
N HIS A 4 16.27 -18.41 -20.46
CA HIS A 4 15.00 -19.10 -20.31
C HIS A 4 14.36 -18.62 -19.00
N ALA A 5 13.77 -17.45 -19.05
CA ALA A 5 13.08 -16.85 -17.93
C ALA A 5 11.59 -17.21 -17.99
N HIS A 6 11.07 -17.73 -16.90
CA HIS A 6 9.66 -18.08 -16.73
C HIS A 6 8.98 -17.02 -15.86
N VAL A 7 7.84 -16.53 -16.30
CA VAL A 7 7.04 -15.57 -15.53
C VAL A 7 6.06 -16.34 -14.68
N HIS A 8 6.15 -16.20 -13.37
CA HIS A 8 5.20 -16.76 -12.43
C HIS A 8 4.34 -15.67 -11.80
N TYR A 9 3.10 -16.00 -11.46
CA TYR A 9 2.16 -15.03 -10.94
C TYR A 9 1.30 -15.58 -9.79
N THR A 10 0.71 -14.65 -9.02
CA THR A 10 -0.30 -14.90 -8.00
C THR A 10 -1.46 -13.92 -8.19
N THR A 11 -2.64 -14.26 -7.66
CA THR A 11 -3.83 -13.38 -7.69
C THR A 11 -4.40 -13.12 -6.29
N ASP A 12 -3.68 -13.52 -5.24
CA ASP A 12 -4.07 -13.45 -3.84
C ASP A 12 -3.29 -12.40 -3.04
N GLY A 13 -2.39 -11.66 -3.71
CA GLY A 13 -1.57 -10.62 -3.09
C GLY A 13 -0.26 -11.12 -2.47
N ASN A 14 -0.02 -12.43 -2.40
CA ASN A 14 1.26 -12.98 -1.98
C ASN A 14 2.32 -12.83 -3.08
N ASP A 15 3.59 -12.84 -2.71
CA ASP A 15 4.67 -12.76 -3.67
C ASP A 15 4.80 -14.10 -4.43
N PRO A 16 4.85 -14.08 -5.79
CA PRO A 16 5.07 -15.29 -6.57
C PRO A 16 6.47 -15.85 -6.35
N THR A 17 6.54 -17.17 -6.32
CA THR A 17 7.76 -17.98 -6.28
C THR A 17 7.93 -18.73 -7.60
N ALA A 18 9.06 -19.42 -7.76
CA ALA A 18 9.24 -20.31 -8.92
C ALA A 18 8.27 -21.50 -8.97
N ASP A 19 7.59 -21.81 -7.86
CA ASP A 19 6.57 -22.85 -7.77
C ASP A 19 5.15 -22.32 -8.00
N SER A 20 4.98 -21.01 -8.13
CA SER A 20 3.68 -20.39 -8.44
C SER A 20 3.24 -20.70 -9.87
N PRO A 21 1.96 -20.54 -10.24
CA PRO A 21 1.50 -20.70 -11.61
C PRO A 21 2.35 -19.92 -12.62
N GLU A 22 2.77 -20.61 -13.69
CA GLU A 22 3.53 -20.00 -14.78
C GLU A 22 2.56 -19.31 -15.76
N TYR A 23 2.95 -18.13 -16.21
CA TYR A 23 2.24 -17.41 -17.26
C TYR A 23 2.65 -17.96 -18.64
N THR A 24 1.69 -18.53 -19.35
CA THR A 24 1.89 -19.19 -20.65
C THR A 24 1.54 -18.30 -21.84
N GLY A 25 1.22 -17.02 -21.62
CA GLY A 25 0.80 -16.09 -22.68
C GLY A 25 -0.72 -15.96 -22.84
N GLU A 26 -1.51 -16.80 -22.15
CA GLU A 26 -2.97 -16.71 -22.20
C GLU A 26 -3.50 -15.67 -21.20
N PRO A 27 -4.62 -15.00 -21.51
CA PRO A 27 -5.22 -14.02 -20.60
C PRO A 27 -5.57 -14.61 -19.23
N ILE A 28 -5.17 -13.93 -18.15
CA ILE A 28 -5.54 -14.28 -16.79
C ILE A 28 -6.93 -13.70 -16.50
N SER A 29 -7.89 -14.56 -16.24
CA SER A 29 -9.27 -14.14 -15.92
C SER A 29 -9.37 -13.71 -14.45
N ILE A 30 -9.84 -12.49 -14.22
CA ILE A 30 -10.10 -11.93 -12.90
C ILE A 30 -11.61 -11.77 -12.71
N PHE A 31 -12.20 -12.45 -11.72
CA PHE A 31 -13.66 -12.49 -11.52
C PHE A 31 -14.14 -11.70 -10.28
N TYR A 32 -13.23 -11.30 -9.40
CA TYR A 32 -13.47 -10.52 -8.19
C TYR A 32 -12.28 -9.59 -7.93
N SER A 33 -12.46 -8.63 -7.04
CA SER A 33 -11.37 -7.74 -6.66
C SER A 33 -10.18 -8.54 -6.15
N SER A 34 -9.03 -8.34 -6.78
CA SER A 34 -7.82 -9.15 -6.59
C SER A 34 -6.57 -8.32 -6.81
N VAL A 35 -5.45 -8.80 -6.31
CA VAL A 35 -4.13 -8.27 -6.62
C VAL A 35 -3.36 -9.28 -7.43
N LEU A 36 -3.03 -8.93 -8.65
CA LEU A 36 -2.14 -9.71 -9.50
C LEU A 36 -0.70 -9.27 -9.21
N LYS A 37 0.15 -10.21 -8.86
CA LYS A 37 1.59 -10.02 -8.79
C LYS A 37 2.28 -10.97 -9.77
N ALA A 38 3.33 -10.48 -10.44
CA ALA A 38 4.09 -11.29 -11.37
C ALA A 38 5.59 -10.98 -11.27
N ARG A 39 6.41 -12.01 -11.48
CA ARG A 39 7.87 -11.92 -11.45
C ARG A 39 8.47 -12.98 -12.38
N ALA A 40 9.54 -12.61 -13.05
CA ALA A 40 10.32 -13.55 -13.86
C ALA A 40 11.42 -14.21 -13.03
N PHE A 41 11.58 -15.52 -13.24
CA PHE A 41 12.63 -16.36 -12.63
C PHE A 41 13.45 -17.01 -13.72
N ALA A 42 14.76 -17.12 -13.50
CA ALA A 42 15.68 -17.85 -14.36
C ALA A 42 16.77 -18.49 -13.50
N ASP A 43 17.26 -19.65 -13.93
CA ASP A 43 18.28 -20.39 -13.17
C ASP A 43 19.56 -19.58 -12.99
N GLY A 44 20.03 -19.52 -11.75
CA GLY A 44 21.29 -18.85 -11.40
C GLY A 44 21.23 -17.31 -11.45
N ILE A 45 20.06 -16.72 -11.60
CA ILE A 45 19.87 -15.27 -11.69
C ILE A 45 18.85 -14.84 -10.63
N LEU A 46 19.04 -13.64 -10.07
CA LEU A 46 18.06 -13.03 -9.17
C LEU A 46 16.73 -12.81 -9.92
N PRO A 47 15.61 -13.03 -9.26
CA PRO A 47 14.29 -12.72 -9.84
C PRO A 47 14.19 -11.26 -10.30
N SER A 48 13.36 -11.02 -11.31
CA SER A 48 13.07 -9.66 -11.78
C SER A 48 12.45 -8.79 -10.69
N PRO A 49 12.38 -7.46 -10.83
CA PRO A 49 11.46 -6.63 -10.06
C PRO A 49 10.04 -7.19 -10.16
N MET A 50 9.23 -6.92 -9.13
CA MET A 50 7.83 -7.34 -9.06
C MET A 50 6.97 -6.42 -9.92
N ALA A 51 6.10 -6.99 -10.74
CA ALA A 51 4.96 -6.28 -11.32
C ALA A 51 3.73 -6.50 -10.43
N VAL A 52 3.01 -5.43 -10.11
CA VAL A 52 1.81 -5.47 -9.24
C VAL A 52 0.70 -4.71 -9.90
N ALA A 53 -0.52 -5.24 -9.83
CA ALA A 53 -1.72 -4.57 -10.30
C ALA A 53 -2.93 -4.94 -9.43
N SER A 54 -3.61 -3.95 -8.88
CA SER A 54 -4.86 -4.12 -8.14
C SER A 54 -6.06 -4.00 -9.08
N TYR A 55 -6.95 -4.97 -9.01
CA TYR A 55 -8.22 -4.99 -9.76
C TYR A 55 -9.38 -4.80 -8.79
N LEU A 56 -10.11 -3.71 -8.93
CA LEU A 56 -11.27 -3.34 -8.10
C LEU A 56 -12.56 -3.61 -8.90
N LEU A 57 -13.01 -4.86 -8.92
CA LEU A 57 -14.16 -5.27 -9.72
C LEU A 57 -15.47 -5.14 -8.95
N GLY A 58 -16.48 -4.59 -9.62
CA GLY A 58 -17.81 -4.41 -9.04
C GLY A 58 -17.87 -3.35 -7.93
N ILE A 59 -16.82 -2.60 -7.73
CA ILE A 59 -16.74 -1.52 -6.76
C ILE A 59 -16.82 -0.19 -7.50
N SER A 60 -17.87 0.57 -7.22
CA SER A 60 -17.98 1.96 -7.68
C SER A 60 -17.61 2.86 -6.49
N HIS A 61 -16.58 3.67 -6.65
CA HIS A 61 -16.17 4.63 -5.62
C HIS A 61 -16.13 6.05 -6.19
N THR A 62 -16.56 6.99 -5.36
CA THR A 62 -16.57 8.44 -5.66
C THR A 62 -15.46 9.18 -4.90
N THR A 63 -14.71 8.44 -4.09
CA THR A 63 -13.54 8.93 -3.37
C THR A 63 -12.29 8.24 -3.91
N PRO A 64 -11.12 8.86 -3.83
CA PRO A 64 -9.88 8.19 -4.15
C PRO A 64 -9.68 6.91 -3.34
N VAL A 65 -9.02 5.92 -3.94
CA VAL A 65 -8.65 4.65 -3.31
C VAL A 65 -7.15 4.50 -3.32
N LEU A 66 -6.58 4.20 -2.17
CA LEU A 66 -5.20 3.78 -2.05
C LEU A 66 -5.18 2.27 -1.78
N SER A 67 -4.66 1.50 -2.72
CA SER A 67 -4.33 0.09 -2.52
C SER A 67 -2.93 -0.01 -1.94
N VAL A 68 -2.80 -0.72 -0.81
CA VAL A 68 -1.50 -1.04 -0.20
C VAL A 68 -1.38 -2.54 -0.11
N VAL A 69 -0.42 -3.07 -0.82
CA VAL A 69 -0.25 -4.52 -1.02
C VAL A 69 1.10 -4.95 -0.50
N THR A 70 1.12 -5.99 0.32
CA THR A 70 2.35 -6.63 0.80
C THR A 70 2.15 -8.14 0.92
N ASP A 71 3.23 -8.89 1.00
CA ASP A 71 3.16 -10.32 1.29
C ASP A 71 2.67 -10.56 2.72
N GLN A 72 1.89 -11.61 2.92
CA GLN A 72 1.33 -11.95 4.24
C GLN A 72 2.41 -12.16 5.30
N THR A 73 3.57 -12.68 4.93
CA THR A 73 4.71 -12.89 5.83
C THR A 73 5.33 -11.59 6.33
N ASN A 74 5.10 -10.48 5.63
CA ASN A 74 5.48 -9.14 6.08
C ASN A 74 4.56 -8.62 7.19
N LEU A 75 3.34 -9.14 7.29
CA LEU A 75 2.36 -8.75 8.31
C LEU A 75 2.43 -9.66 9.54
N TYR A 76 2.52 -10.98 9.35
CA TYR A 76 2.38 -11.97 10.40
C TYR A 76 3.58 -12.92 10.49
N GLY A 77 3.74 -13.57 11.65
CA GLY A 77 4.81 -14.52 11.93
C GLY A 77 6.06 -13.85 12.49
N ALA A 78 7.15 -14.59 12.53
CA ALA A 78 8.40 -14.17 13.18
C ALA A 78 9.00 -12.86 12.62
N ASN A 79 8.73 -12.58 11.33
CA ASN A 79 9.20 -11.38 10.65
C ASN A 79 8.07 -10.38 10.38
N GLY A 80 6.83 -10.68 10.76
CA GLY A 80 5.66 -9.86 10.48
C GLY A 80 5.59 -8.62 11.39
N ILE A 81 5.25 -7.48 10.82
CA ILE A 81 5.20 -6.22 11.57
C ILE A 81 4.04 -6.18 12.57
N PHE A 82 2.95 -6.94 12.36
CA PHE A 82 1.82 -6.99 13.29
C PHE A 82 2.17 -7.78 14.55
N ASP A 83 2.83 -8.92 14.41
CA ASP A 83 3.27 -9.72 15.57
C ASP A 83 4.44 -9.06 16.29
N ASN A 84 5.18 -8.21 15.62
CA ASN A 84 6.32 -7.47 16.14
C ASN A 84 6.08 -5.95 16.17
N TRP A 85 4.86 -5.53 16.43
CA TRP A 85 4.41 -4.14 16.37
C TRP A 85 5.20 -3.16 17.25
N ALA A 86 5.89 -3.65 18.26
CA ALA A 86 6.72 -2.85 19.16
C ALA A 86 8.03 -2.38 18.51
N PHE A 87 8.43 -2.99 17.39
CA PHE A 87 9.65 -2.64 16.68
C PHE A 87 9.35 -1.71 15.49
N ASP A 88 10.34 -0.91 15.13
CA ASP A 88 10.28 -0.02 13.95
C ASP A 88 10.70 -0.77 12.69
N TRP A 89 10.13 -1.95 12.49
CA TRP A 89 10.42 -2.75 11.31
C TRP A 89 9.69 -2.22 10.10
N GLU A 90 10.41 -2.07 9.02
CA GLU A 90 9.90 -1.72 7.71
C GLU A 90 9.87 -2.95 6.80
N ARG A 91 8.81 -3.06 6.01
CA ARG A 91 8.61 -4.15 5.05
C ARG A 91 8.28 -3.60 3.70
N ASN A 92 8.62 -4.39 2.68
CA ASN A 92 8.26 -4.07 1.31
C ASN A 92 6.74 -4.06 1.12
N ALA A 93 6.25 -3.04 0.46
CA ALA A 93 4.87 -2.92 0.02
C ALA A 93 4.81 -2.32 -1.38
N TYR A 94 3.65 -2.42 -2.01
CA TYR A 94 3.33 -1.74 -3.26
C TYR A 94 2.13 -0.87 -3.03
N VAL A 95 2.16 0.34 -3.56
CA VAL A 95 1.07 1.30 -3.43
C VAL A 95 0.56 1.70 -4.80
N GLU A 96 -0.75 1.66 -4.95
CA GLU A 96 -1.45 2.15 -6.13
C GLU A 96 -2.53 3.13 -5.71
N TYR A 97 -2.56 4.27 -6.34
CA TYR A 97 -3.55 5.30 -6.06
C TYR A 97 -4.48 5.49 -7.25
N PHE A 98 -5.75 5.30 -7.00
CA PHE A 98 -6.83 5.53 -7.95
C PHE A 98 -7.58 6.79 -7.55
N ASP A 99 -7.80 7.68 -8.48
CA ASP A 99 -8.56 8.91 -8.23
C ASP A 99 -10.08 8.66 -8.11
N SER A 100 -10.83 9.71 -7.85
CA SER A 100 -12.30 9.64 -7.76
C SER A 100 -13.00 9.27 -9.07
N THR A 101 -12.28 9.30 -10.19
CA THR A 101 -12.76 8.84 -11.51
C THR A 101 -12.37 7.39 -11.81
N GLN A 102 -11.76 6.70 -10.81
CA GLN A 102 -11.31 5.31 -10.89
C GLN A 102 -10.11 5.10 -11.83
N GLN A 103 -9.36 6.15 -12.11
CA GLN A 103 -8.14 6.05 -12.89
C GLN A 103 -6.93 5.83 -11.99
N LEU A 104 -6.06 4.91 -12.38
CA LEU A 104 -4.76 4.71 -11.75
C LEU A 104 -3.89 5.93 -12.03
N ILE A 105 -3.46 6.60 -10.97
CA ILE A 105 -2.62 7.80 -11.03
C ILE A 105 -1.15 7.44 -10.86
N PHE A 106 -0.84 6.61 -9.86
CA PHE A 106 0.51 6.09 -9.68
C PHE A 106 0.48 4.68 -9.10
N SER A 107 1.53 3.95 -9.39
CA SER A 107 1.83 2.62 -8.86
C SER A 107 3.32 2.52 -8.63
N GLN A 108 3.75 2.21 -7.40
CA GLN A 108 5.16 2.03 -7.10
C GLN A 108 5.41 1.17 -5.88
N GLN A 109 6.65 0.69 -5.76
CA GLN A 109 7.15 0.06 -4.57
C GLN A 109 7.37 1.08 -3.45
N ALA A 110 7.14 0.67 -2.20
CA ALA A 110 7.29 1.50 -1.01
C ALA A 110 7.73 0.66 0.19
N GLY A 111 8.27 1.32 1.19
CA GLY A 111 8.41 0.77 2.53
C GLY A 111 7.12 0.97 3.32
N MET A 112 6.76 0.01 4.14
CA MET A 112 5.62 0.09 5.07
C MET A 112 6.06 -0.28 6.47
N GLN A 113 5.76 0.58 7.45
CA GLN A 113 5.98 0.30 8.87
C GLN A 113 4.78 0.69 9.70
N ILE A 114 4.63 0.06 10.87
CA ILE A 114 3.63 0.49 11.86
C ILE A 114 4.10 1.80 12.49
N ASP A 115 3.21 2.80 12.53
CA ASP A 115 3.49 4.11 13.09
C ASP A 115 2.70 4.38 14.37
N GLY A 116 3.24 5.26 15.20
CA GLY A 116 2.64 5.73 16.44
C GLY A 116 3.41 5.34 17.69
N GLY A 117 3.00 5.91 18.81
CA GLY A 117 3.59 5.63 20.12
C GLY A 117 3.10 4.32 20.75
N ALA A 118 3.90 3.72 21.64
CA ALA A 118 3.60 2.46 22.29
C ALA A 118 2.31 2.45 23.12
N GLY A 119 1.85 3.60 23.62
CA GLY A 119 0.56 3.76 24.30
C GLY A 119 -0.57 4.24 23.40
N GLY A 120 -0.35 4.34 22.10
CA GLY A 120 -1.29 4.89 21.13
C GLY A 120 -1.62 3.92 20.01
N SER A 121 -1.64 4.44 18.78
CA SER A 121 -2.07 3.69 17.59
C SER A 121 -1.27 2.42 17.31
N ARG A 122 -0.02 2.36 17.75
CA ARG A 122 0.86 1.20 17.58
C ARG A 122 0.35 -0.04 18.32
N ALA A 123 -0.21 0.14 19.51
CA ALA A 123 -0.69 -0.96 20.37
C ALA A 123 -2.13 -1.39 20.07
N HIS A 124 -2.84 -0.70 19.19
CA HIS A 124 -4.22 -1.04 18.85
C HIS A 124 -4.28 -2.12 17.75
N PRO A 125 -5.30 -2.99 17.75
CA PRO A 125 -5.45 -4.02 16.72
C PRO A 125 -5.47 -3.47 15.30
N GLN A 126 -6.06 -2.30 15.08
CA GLN A 126 -5.94 -1.55 13.84
C GLN A 126 -4.77 -0.58 13.97
N HIS A 127 -3.69 -0.86 13.27
CA HIS A 127 -2.50 -0.03 13.29
C HIS A 127 -2.60 1.17 12.36
N SER A 128 -1.83 2.22 12.68
CA SER A 128 -1.46 3.26 11.71
C SER A 128 -0.22 2.83 10.96
N PHE A 129 -0.10 3.23 9.71
CA PHE A 129 1.06 2.93 8.88
C PHE A 129 1.74 4.20 8.42
N ARG A 130 3.05 4.16 8.33
CA ARG A 130 3.87 5.06 7.54
C ARG A 130 4.21 4.35 6.24
N ILE A 131 3.93 5.00 5.13
CA ILE A 131 4.32 4.56 3.80
C ILE A 131 5.49 5.43 3.35
N GLU A 132 6.62 4.81 3.10
CA GLU A 132 7.87 5.46 2.71
C GLU A 132 8.11 5.21 1.22
N LEU A 133 7.99 6.27 0.43
CA LEU A 133 8.10 6.20 -1.05
C LEU A 133 9.54 6.40 -1.50
N ASP A 134 10.26 7.30 -0.82
CA ASP A 134 11.64 7.65 -1.13
C ASP A 134 12.61 6.91 -0.18
N HIS A 135 12.48 5.59 -0.13
CA HIS A 135 13.39 4.75 0.64
C HIS A 135 14.46 4.15 -0.28
N ALA A 136 15.72 4.20 0.14
CA ALA A 136 16.87 3.82 -0.69
C ALA A 136 16.82 2.36 -1.24
N VAL A 137 16.08 1.48 -0.57
CA VAL A 137 15.99 0.05 -0.94
C VAL A 137 14.56 -0.39 -1.27
N LEU A 138 13.58 0.13 -0.53
CA LEU A 138 12.19 -0.28 -0.62
C LEU A 138 11.32 0.68 -1.43
N GLY A 139 11.77 1.91 -1.69
CA GLY A 139 11.04 2.92 -2.44
C GLY A 139 11.61 3.12 -3.84
N GLU A 140 10.85 3.79 -4.68
CA GLU A 140 11.24 4.17 -6.05
C GLU A 140 11.48 5.68 -6.19
N GLY A 141 11.23 6.43 -5.11
CA GLY A 141 11.32 7.88 -5.05
C GLY A 141 10.01 8.57 -4.74
N PRO A 142 10.02 9.89 -4.57
CA PRO A 142 8.82 10.64 -4.25
C PRO A 142 7.81 10.60 -5.40
N ILE A 143 6.53 10.62 -5.05
CA ILE A 143 5.46 10.81 -6.04
C ILE A 143 5.23 12.29 -6.31
N GLU A 144 4.82 12.60 -7.54
CA GLU A 144 4.47 13.93 -8.00
C GLU A 144 2.96 13.99 -8.33
N TYR A 145 2.13 14.22 -7.30
CA TYR A 145 0.68 14.33 -7.46
C TYR A 145 0.06 15.07 -6.25
N PRO A 146 -0.94 15.95 -6.43
CA PRO A 146 -1.60 16.66 -5.34
C PRO A 146 -2.54 15.72 -4.55
N LEU A 147 -1.97 14.84 -3.72
CA LEU A 147 -2.72 13.85 -2.92
C LEU A 147 -3.76 14.47 -2.00
N ILE A 148 -3.53 15.70 -1.54
CA ILE A 148 -4.33 16.37 -0.53
C ILE A 148 -5.21 17.43 -1.20
N PRO A 149 -6.54 17.21 -1.34
CA PRO A 149 -7.41 18.12 -2.10
C PRO A 149 -7.40 19.57 -1.61
N ASN A 150 -7.27 19.82 -0.32
CA ASN A 150 -7.19 21.17 0.25
C ASN A 150 -5.77 21.78 0.25
N LYS A 151 -4.80 21.09 -0.34
CA LYS A 151 -3.42 21.54 -0.55
C LYS A 151 -2.95 21.25 -1.99
N PRO A 152 -3.60 21.83 -2.99
CA PRO A 152 -3.30 21.50 -4.39
C PRO A 152 -1.89 21.88 -4.82
N ASP A 153 -1.27 22.85 -4.12
CA ASP A 153 0.10 23.29 -4.41
C ASP A 153 1.18 22.34 -3.86
N ARG A 154 0.78 21.41 -2.98
CA ARG A 154 1.68 20.36 -2.50
C ARG A 154 1.55 19.12 -3.37
N THR A 155 2.52 18.94 -4.24
CA THR A 155 2.50 17.86 -5.25
C THR A 155 3.54 16.76 -5.01
N THR A 156 4.59 17.05 -4.22
CA THR A 156 5.68 16.11 -3.98
C THR A 156 5.57 15.47 -2.60
N TYR A 157 5.60 14.13 -2.55
CA TYR A 157 5.55 13.37 -1.30
C TYR A 157 6.58 12.26 -1.30
N SER A 158 7.51 12.31 -0.33
CA SER A 158 8.45 11.22 -0.05
C SER A 158 7.85 10.15 0.85
N ASN A 159 6.86 10.51 1.65
CA ASN A 159 6.12 9.61 2.52
C ASN A 159 4.74 10.16 2.88
N PHE A 160 3.89 9.32 3.43
CA PHE A 160 2.62 9.71 4.02
C PHE A 160 2.18 8.71 5.11
N TYR A 161 1.20 9.13 5.92
CA TYR A 161 0.70 8.33 7.02
C TYR A 161 -0.75 7.92 6.79
N LEU A 162 -1.02 6.63 7.02
CA LEU A 162 -2.36 6.06 7.04
C LEU A 162 -2.77 5.89 8.51
N ARG A 163 -3.60 6.80 9.01
CA ARG A 163 -3.95 6.83 10.42
C ARG A 163 -5.17 5.95 10.72
N ASN A 164 -5.08 5.16 11.78
CA ASN A 164 -6.17 4.30 12.24
C ASN A 164 -7.27 5.05 13.00
N GLY A 165 -7.06 6.32 13.34
CA GLY A 165 -8.04 7.12 14.08
C GLY A 165 -8.29 6.68 15.52
N SER A 166 -7.61 5.70 16.06
CA SER A 166 -7.87 5.11 17.37
C SER A 166 -7.40 5.96 18.55
N ASN A 167 -6.48 6.87 18.33
CA ASN A 167 -5.79 7.59 19.40
C ASN A 167 -6.52 8.87 19.83
N GLN A 168 -7.86 8.83 19.90
CA GLN A 168 -8.62 10.02 20.24
C GLN A 168 -9.74 9.65 21.19
N TYR A 169 -9.75 10.33 22.32
CA TYR A 169 -10.76 10.21 23.37
C TYR A 169 -12.11 10.85 23.00
N LEU A 170 -12.24 11.34 21.78
CA LEU A 170 -13.45 12.01 21.30
C LEU A 170 -14.36 11.02 20.60
N VAL A 171 -15.67 11.19 20.75
CA VAL A 171 -16.65 10.44 19.96
C VAL A 171 -16.50 10.77 18.47
N LEU A 172 -16.68 9.78 17.62
CA LEU A 172 -16.39 9.84 16.20
C LEU A 172 -16.91 11.08 15.46
N PRO A 173 -18.19 11.51 15.60
CA PRO A 173 -18.68 12.69 14.88
C PRO A 173 -17.96 13.99 15.27
N TYR A 174 -17.68 14.15 16.56
CA TYR A 174 -16.96 15.33 17.05
C TYR A 174 -15.48 15.32 16.63
N LYS A 175 -14.91 14.16 16.61
CA LYS A 175 -13.54 13.93 16.16
C LYS A 175 -13.37 14.28 14.69
N ASP A 176 -14.27 13.82 13.83
CA ASP A 176 -14.24 14.10 12.39
C ASP A 176 -14.41 15.61 12.15
N ALA A 177 -15.30 16.28 12.87
CA ALA A 177 -15.49 17.72 12.77
C ALA A 177 -14.24 18.49 13.23
N CYS A 178 -13.70 18.17 14.40
CA CYS A 178 -12.48 18.80 14.90
C CYS A 178 -11.28 18.57 13.99
N GLN A 179 -11.23 17.41 13.38
CA GLN A 179 -10.19 17.13 12.41
C GLN A 179 -10.37 17.95 11.15
N LEU A 180 -11.53 17.99 10.58
CA LEU A 180 -11.85 18.81 9.42
C LEU A 180 -11.56 20.29 9.65
N GLU A 181 -11.85 20.81 10.83
CA GLU A 181 -11.58 22.20 11.19
C GLU A 181 -10.10 22.45 11.47
N SER A 182 -9.50 21.63 12.35
CA SER A 182 -8.09 21.83 12.75
C SER A 182 -7.15 21.72 11.59
N MET A 183 -7.70 21.17 10.56
CA MET A 183 -6.88 20.86 9.44
C MET A 183 -7.14 21.79 8.33
N GLY A 184 -7.86 22.70 8.47
CA GLY A 184 -7.58 23.71 7.53
C GLY A 184 -6.25 23.41 6.95
N GLY A 185 -5.95 22.31 7.42
CA GLY A 185 -5.02 21.89 7.07
C GLY A 185 -3.94 20.88 7.07
N GLU A 186 -3.56 20.32 8.00
CA GLU A 186 -2.33 19.58 7.81
C GLU A 186 -2.43 18.07 7.87
N ILE A 187 -3.45 17.53 8.45
CA ILE A 187 -3.40 16.12 8.80
C ILE A 187 -4.53 15.32 8.21
N ASN A 188 -5.55 15.93 7.72
CA ASN A 188 -6.81 15.36 7.49
C ASN A 188 -7.21 14.79 6.25
N SER A 189 -6.50 15.05 5.26
CA SER A 189 -6.64 14.41 3.98
C SER A 189 -6.57 12.89 4.04
N TYR A 190 -6.03 12.37 5.11
CA TYR A 190 -5.95 10.92 5.33
C TYR A 190 -7.24 10.28 5.82
N TYR A 191 -8.18 11.10 6.26
CA TYR A 191 -9.42 10.58 6.82
C TYR A 191 -10.50 10.31 5.79
N SER A 192 -10.44 10.98 4.67
CA SER A 192 -11.47 10.89 3.65
C SER A 192 -11.46 9.57 2.87
N GLY A 193 -10.43 8.77 2.99
CA GLY A 193 -10.30 7.51 2.28
C GLY A 193 -10.60 6.24 3.09
N TRP A 194 -10.85 6.37 4.41
CA TRP A 194 -10.98 5.20 5.29
C TRP A 194 -12.39 5.13 5.90
N ARG A 195 -13.32 4.61 5.14
CA ARG A 195 -14.61 4.13 5.62
C ARG A 195 -14.83 2.70 5.18
#